data_3198f3a880f2aeec036d8b68b60a2a51
#
_entry.id   3198f3a880f2aeec036d8b68b60a2a51
#
_cell.length_a   1.000
_cell.length_b   1.000
_cell.length_c   1.000
_cell.angle_alpha   90.00
_cell.angle_beta   90.00
_cell.angle_gamma   90.00
#
_symmetry.space_group_name_H-M   'P 1'
#
loop_
_entity.id
_entity.type
_entity.pdbx_description
1 polymer ?
#
loop_
_entity_poly.entity_id
_entity_poly.type
_entity_poly.pdbx_seq_one_letter_code
_entity_poly.pdbx_strand_id
1 'polypeptide(L)'
;GVAAKADSIDFATLGVATASEKDDLQTIKGIGPFIEEKLYALGIYTFSQISKMTPEIEEEVNVAIEFFPGRVKRDEWARQASEFLQA
;
A
#
# COMPACT_ATOMS: atom_id res chain seq x y z
N GLY A 1 8.34 -12.93 7.98
CA GLY A 1 8.20 -12.37 6.63
C GLY A 1 7.20 -11.24 6.57
N VAL A 2 7.02 -10.68 5.39
CA VAL A 2 6.12 -9.53 5.19
C VAL A 2 4.68 -9.86 5.58
N ALA A 3 4.19 -11.03 5.19
CA ALA A 3 2.80 -11.44 5.51
C ALA A 3 2.55 -11.49 7.02
N ALA A 4 3.55 -11.85 7.81
CA ALA A 4 3.42 -11.90 9.26
C ALA A 4 3.28 -10.51 9.89
N LYS A 5 3.62 -9.46 9.15
CA LYS A 5 3.53 -8.07 9.62
C LYS A 5 2.18 -7.43 9.33
N ALA A 6 1.26 -8.17 8.68
CA ALA A 6 -0.06 -7.64 8.35
C ALA A 6 -0.82 -7.17 9.59
N ASP A 7 -0.59 -7.80 10.74
CA ASP A 7 -1.26 -7.41 11.99
C ASP A 7 -0.90 -6.01 12.45
N SER A 8 0.21 -5.44 11.97
CA SER A 8 0.63 -4.08 12.34
C SER A 8 -0.03 -3.01 11.47
N ILE A 9 -0.83 -3.42 10.47
CA ILE A 9 -1.47 -2.49 9.54
C ILE A 9 -2.90 -2.21 9.99
N ASP A 10 -3.28 -0.94 9.98
CA ASP A 10 -4.64 -0.52 10.35
C ASP A 10 -5.62 -0.75 9.19
N PHE A 11 -6.06 -2.00 9.02
CA PHE A 11 -7.02 -2.35 7.99
C PHE A 11 -8.44 -1.84 8.28
N ALA A 12 -8.72 -1.46 9.53
CA ALA A 12 -10.01 -0.81 9.81
C ALA A 12 -10.12 0.51 9.05
N THR A 13 -9.00 1.23 8.91
CA THR A 13 -8.95 2.47 8.13
C THR A 13 -8.83 2.21 6.63
N LEU A 14 -7.94 1.31 6.23
CA LEU A 14 -7.71 1.02 4.80
C LEU A 14 -8.88 0.29 4.14
N GLY A 15 -9.59 -0.51 4.90
CA GLY A 15 -10.54 -1.44 4.35
C GLY A 15 -9.88 -2.75 3.98
N VAL A 16 -10.69 -3.80 3.90
CA VAL A 16 -10.23 -5.15 3.53
C VAL A 16 -10.62 -5.42 2.08
N ALA A 17 -9.69 -5.95 1.30
CA ALA A 17 -9.91 -6.34 -0.08
C ALA A 17 -9.37 -7.75 -0.29
N THR A 18 -9.76 -8.38 -1.38
CA THR A 18 -9.29 -9.71 -1.74
C THR A 18 -8.40 -9.65 -2.97
N ALA A 19 -7.63 -10.72 -3.19
CA ALA A 19 -6.73 -10.79 -4.34
C ALA A 19 -7.46 -10.68 -5.68
N SER A 20 -8.74 -11.09 -5.72
CA SER A 20 -9.53 -10.98 -6.95
C SER A 20 -9.85 -9.53 -7.34
N GLU A 21 -9.75 -8.60 -6.39
CA GLU A 21 -10.03 -7.19 -6.60
C GLU A 21 -8.79 -6.37 -6.95
N LYS A 22 -7.62 -6.99 -7.00
CA LYS A 22 -6.36 -6.28 -7.08
C LYS A 22 -6.23 -5.38 -8.30
N ASP A 23 -5.69 -4.21 -8.07
CA ASP A 23 -5.31 -3.27 -9.12
C ASP A 23 -3.85 -3.49 -9.50
N ASP A 24 -3.44 -2.92 -10.63
CA ASP A 24 -2.04 -2.89 -11.03
C ASP A 24 -1.35 -1.76 -10.26
N LEU A 25 -0.78 -2.11 -9.10
CA LEU A 25 -0.17 -1.11 -8.22
C LEU A 25 1.11 -0.53 -8.79
N GLN A 26 1.68 -1.15 -9.82
CA GLN A 26 2.88 -0.62 -10.48
C GLN A 26 2.62 0.66 -11.27
N THR A 27 1.35 1.03 -11.49
CA THR A 27 1.01 2.34 -12.05
C THR A 27 1.37 3.48 -11.09
N ILE A 28 1.52 3.20 -9.81
CA ILE A 28 1.99 4.19 -8.84
C ILE A 28 3.51 4.31 -8.96
N LYS A 29 4.01 5.54 -9.14
CA LYS A 29 5.45 5.79 -9.14
C LYS A 29 6.03 5.42 -7.79
N GLY A 30 7.08 4.60 -7.80
CA GLY A 30 7.72 4.11 -6.60
C GLY A 30 7.35 2.67 -6.27
N ILE A 31 6.38 2.07 -6.96
CA ILE A 31 6.01 0.68 -6.78
C ILE A 31 6.42 -0.12 -8.01
N GLY A 32 7.47 -0.91 -7.86
CA GLY A 32 7.88 -1.88 -8.86
C GLY A 32 7.30 -3.26 -8.56
N PRO A 33 7.63 -4.27 -9.39
CA PRO A 33 7.05 -5.62 -9.22
C PRO A 33 7.34 -6.23 -7.85
N PHE A 34 8.52 -6.00 -7.32
CA PHE A 34 8.93 -6.56 -6.04
C PHE A 34 8.14 -5.97 -4.87
N ILE A 35 7.94 -4.66 -4.88
CA ILE A 35 7.18 -3.97 -3.84
C ILE A 35 5.68 -4.30 -3.95
N GLU A 36 5.16 -4.38 -5.17
CA GLU A 36 3.77 -4.78 -5.39
C GLU A 36 3.49 -6.15 -4.77
N GLU A 37 4.40 -7.10 -4.97
CA GLU A 37 4.26 -8.44 -4.41
C GLU A 37 4.19 -8.40 -2.89
N LYS A 38 5.02 -7.58 -2.26
CA LYS A 38 5.01 -7.40 -0.81
C LYS A 38 3.71 -6.79 -0.32
N LEU A 39 3.18 -5.79 -1.03
CA LEU A 39 1.90 -5.19 -0.68
C LEU A 39 0.77 -6.21 -0.75
N TYR A 40 0.73 -7.01 -1.81
CA TYR A 40 -0.26 -8.08 -1.93
C TYR A 40 -0.13 -9.09 -0.77
N ALA A 41 1.09 -9.42 -0.37
CA ALA A 41 1.32 -10.34 0.73
C ALA A 41 0.79 -9.79 2.06
N LEU A 42 0.76 -8.46 2.22
CA LEU A 42 0.16 -7.83 3.40
C LEU A 42 -1.36 -7.79 3.36
N GLY A 43 -1.96 -7.95 2.18
CA GLY A 43 -3.40 -7.77 2.00
C GLY A 43 -3.76 -6.40 1.43
N ILE A 44 -2.79 -5.65 0.94
CA ILE A 44 -3.02 -4.37 0.27
C ILE A 44 -3.03 -4.63 -1.23
N TYR A 45 -4.21 -4.58 -1.83
CA TYR A 45 -4.42 -4.98 -3.21
C TYR A 45 -4.89 -3.84 -4.12
N THR A 46 -5.48 -2.78 -3.55
CA THR A 46 -6.25 -1.83 -4.36
C THR A 46 -5.80 -0.38 -4.17
N PHE A 47 -6.06 0.43 -5.20
CA PHE A 47 -5.86 1.87 -5.09
C PHE A 47 -6.73 2.45 -3.97
N SER A 48 -7.94 1.93 -3.79
CA SER A 48 -8.82 2.39 -2.73
C SER A 48 -8.17 2.27 -1.36
N GLN A 49 -7.55 1.12 -1.08
CA GLN A 49 -6.84 0.93 0.18
C GLN A 49 -5.68 1.93 0.33
N ILE A 50 -4.86 2.05 -0.71
CA ILE A 50 -3.68 2.93 -0.66
C ILE A 50 -4.10 4.39 -0.49
N SER A 51 -5.20 4.81 -1.13
CA SER A 51 -5.69 6.19 -1.04
C SER A 51 -6.10 6.59 0.37
N LYS A 52 -6.37 5.62 1.23
CA LYS A 52 -6.81 5.87 2.61
C LYS A 52 -5.67 5.87 3.62
N MET A 53 -4.43 5.73 3.20
CA MET A 53 -3.29 5.77 4.10
C MET A 53 -3.14 7.14 4.74
N THR A 54 -3.11 7.15 6.07
CA THR A 54 -2.71 8.32 6.86
C THR A 54 -1.19 8.34 6.98
N PRO A 55 -0.57 9.45 7.44
CA PRO A 55 0.87 9.44 7.67
C PRO A 55 1.35 8.32 8.58
N GLU A 56 0.56 7.95 9.59
CA GLU A 56 0.90 6.84 10.49
C GLU A 56 0.86 5.51 9.76
N ILE A 57 -0.14 5.31 8.91
CA ILE A 57 -0.27 4.06 8.16
C ILE A 57 0.83 3.97 7.09
N GLU A 58 1.20 5.08 6.47
CA GLU A 58 2.31 5.12 5.52
C GLU A 58 3.59 4.58 6.17
N GLU A 59 3.84 4.98 7.41
CA GLU A 59 5.00 4.49 8.15
C GLU A 59 4.87 3.01 8.49
N GLU A 60 3.69 2.57 8.92
CA GLU A 60 3.42 1.16 9.20
C GLU A 60 3.70 0.29 7.96
N VAL A 61 3.20 0.73 6.81
CA VAL A 61 3.40 0.01 5.55
C VAL A 61 4.88 0.01 5.16
N ASN A 62 5.54 1.16 5.28
CA ASN A 62 6.94 1.30 4.92
C ASN A 62 7.81 0.30 5.70
N VAL A 63 7.55 0.17 7.00
CA VAL A 63 8.26 -0.79 7.85
C VAL A 63 7.88 -2.23 7.47
N ALA A 64 6.58 -2.49 7.27
CA ALA A 64 6.09 -3.84 7.00
C ALA A 64 6.65 -4.42 5.70
N ILE A 65 6.78 -3.61 4.65
CA ILE A 65 7.35 -4.06 3.38
C ILE A 65 8.88 -3.99 3.36
N GLU A 66 9.48 -3.57 4.47
CA GLU A 66 10.95 -3.51 4.61
C GLU A 66 11.59 -2.59 3.57
N PHE A 67 10.92 -1.48 3.30
CA PHE A 67 11.38 -0.53 2.31
C PHE A 67 12.32 0.50 2.95
N PHE A 68 13.03 1.26 2.13
CA PHE A 68 13.87 2.35 2.63
C PHE A 68 13.00 3.35 3.40
N PRO A 69 13.52 3.88 4.53
CA PRO A 69 12.73 4.79 5.37
C PRO A 69 12.16 5.98 4.59
N GLY A 70 10.88 6.27 4.83
CA GLY A 70 10.22 7.44 4.27
C GLY A 70 9.82 7.36 2.80
N ARG A 71 10.02 6.23 2.13
CA ARG A 71 9.75 6.12 0.68
C ARG A 71 8.27 6.20 0.36
N VAL A 72 7.41 5.55 1.15
CA VAL A 72 5.96 5.56 0.91
C VAL A 72 5.44 6.99 0.96
N LYS A 73 5.86 7.74 1.97
CA LYS A 73 5.47 9.14 2.12
C LYS A 73 6.10 10.03 1.06
N ARG A 74 7.40 9.85 0.78
CA ARG A 74 8.12 10.66 -0.19
C ARG A 74 7.50 10.57 -1.58
N ASP A 75 7.11 9.38 -1.99
CA ASP A 75 6.55 9.15 -3.32
C ASP A 75 5.03 9.39 -3.36
N GLU A 76 4.43 9.79 -2.24
CA GLU A 76 3.02 10.20 -2.17
C GLU A 76 2.07 9.15 -2.75
N TRP A 77 2.22 7.90 -2.33
CA TRP A 77 1.41 6.81 -2.86
C TRP A 77 -0.09 7.05 -2.67
N ALA A 78 -0.49 7.56 -1.49
CA ALA A 78 -1.90 7.82 -1.20
C ALA A 78 -2.48 8.85 -2.16
N ARG A 79 -1.74 9.93 -2.44
CA ARG A 79 -2.19 10.95 -3.40
C ARG A 79 -2.30 10.37 -4.81
N GLN A 80 -1.29 9.61 -5.25
CA GLN A 80 -1.31 9.01 -6.58
C GLN A 80 -2.50 8.07 -6.73
N ALA A 81 -2.73 7.21 -5.73
CA ALA A 81 -3.85 6.27 -5.76
C ALA A 81 -5.17 7.01 -5.82
N SER A 82 -5.31 8.08 -5.04
CA SER A 82 -6.51 8.90 -5.04
C SER A 82 -6.80 9.49 -6.42
N GLU A 83 -5.76 9.93 -7.11
CA GLU A 83 -5.90 10.49 -8.46
C GLU A 83 -6.38 9.43 -9.46
N PHE A 84 -5.87 8.20 -9.37
CA PHE A 84 -6.34 7.12 -10.24
C PHE A 84 -7.82 6.82 -10.03
N LEU A 85 -8.32 6.94 -8.80
CA LEU A 85 -9.72 6.69 -8.51
C LEU A 85 -10.65 7.77 -9.05
N GLN A 86 -10.12 8.96 -9.33
CA GLN A 86 -10.90 10.09 -9.87
C GLN A 86 -10.92 10.11 -11.40
N ALA A 87 -10.11 9.31 -12.02
CA ALA A 87 -9.98 9.28 -13.47
C ALA A 87 -11.19 8.62 -14.15
#